data_862d38a5a775f96e5470fe576b555598
#
_entry.id   862d38a5a775f96e5470fe576b555598
#
_cell.length_a   1.000
_cell.length_b   1.000
_cell.length_c   1.000
_cell.angle_alpha   90.00
_cell.angle_beta   90.00
_cell.angle_gamma   90.00
#
_symmetry.space_group_name_H-M   'P 1'
#
loop_
_entity.id
_entity.type
_entity.pdbx_description
1 polymer ?
#
loop_
_entity_poly.entity_id
_entity_poly.type
_entity_poly.pdbx_seq_one_letter_code
_entity_poly.pdbx_strand_id
1 'polypeptide(L)'
;MKKIFAFMAIAVMALSFASCNKNEPSIEINISDNVKWADNCEQKGWWQIQAMDSTYYVTLSNSDSVTTAAGTYTVADLDAEYSFIEVVETETVITLVEGEVTITPGNDGSIKAEGKFKGNDNNTYKLILTKVPGALPTVSFQFDVNEDGITVLPSNDDPWDYYIADADTYATLDEDADYIAEYMYSKYGDTYAEAGEYTFAWDGEEIPYYCEVTGEYYLIVWGANAEGVGPAASCKFDYEANGAGAPAKVASKKNFKSMTAVPSYIKVRK
;
A
#
# COMPACT_ATOMS: atom_id res chain seq x y z
N MET A 1 -31.28 -22.26 31.28
CA MET A 1 -29.79 -22.26 31.24
C MET A 1 -29.36 -20.90 30.66
N LYS A 2 -28.94 -20.01 31.54
CA LYS A 2 -28.55 -18.62 31.17
C LYS A 2 -27.06 -18.64 30.77
N LYS A 3 -26.77 -18.30 29.51
CA LYS A 3 -25.39 -18.11 29.05
C LYS A 3 -24.91 -16.74 29.52
N ILE A 4 -23.98 -16.76 30.43
CA ILE A 4 -23.27 -15.56 30.92
C ILE A 4 -22.20 -15.23 29.86
N PHE A 5 -22.38 -14.12 29.17
CA PHE A 5 -21.33 -13.53 28.36
C PHE A 5 -20.38 -12.79 29.31
N ALA A 6 -19.18 -13.32 29.46
CA ALA A 6 -18.11 -12.62 30.14
C ALA A 6 -17.57 -11.54 29.21
N PHE A 7 -17.90 -10.28 29.48
CA PHE A 7 -17.20 -9.14 28.92
C PHE A 7 -15.81 -9.08 29.58
N MET A 8 -14.78 -9.42 28.81
CA MET A 8 -13.41 -9.05 29.18
C MET A 8 -13.29 -7.55 29.02
N ALA A 9 -13.40 -6.81 30.11
CA ALA A 9 -12.94 -5.44 30.18
C ALA A 9 -11.42 -5.47 30.10
N ILE A 10 -10.87 -5.05 28.96
CA ILE A 10 -9.44 -4.73 28.83
C ILE A 10 -9.24 -3.51 29.73
N ALA A 11 -8.68 -3.74 30.90
CA ALA A 11 -8.21 -2.67 31.77
C ALA A 11 -7.11 -1.93 31.02
N VAL A 12 -7.39 -0.70 30.64
CA VAL A 12 -6.37 0.27 30.24
C VAL A 12 -5.48 0.46 31.48
N MET A 13 -4.38 -0.27 31.51
CA MET A 13 -3.31 0.05 32.44
C MET A 13 -2.67 1.34 31.95
N ALA A 14 -3.10 2.46 32.55
CA ALA A 14 -2.31 3.66 32.54
C ALA A 14 -1.00 3.32 33.25
N LEU A 15 0.00 2.89 32.48
CA LEU A 15 1.36 2.76 32.97
C LEU A 15 1.82 4.16 33.37
N SER A 16 1.78 4.43 34.67
CA SER A 16 2.43 5.58 35.27
C SER A 16 3.92 5.46 34.94
N PHE A 17 4.39 6.27 34.01
CA PHE A 17 5.80 6.52 33.80
C PHE A 17 6.38 7.16 35.06
N ALA A 18 6.69 6.33 36.04
CA ALA A 18 7.40 6.73 37.23
C ALA A 18 8.89 6.60 36.93
N SER A 19 9.52 7.74 36.89
CA SER A 19 10.97 7.95 36.94
C SER A 19 11.68 8.20 35.59
N CYS A 20 11.31 9.28 34.93
CA CYS A 20 12.27 10.11 34.21
C CYS A 20 12.09 11.54 34.70
N ASN A 21 13.17 12.25 34.93
CA ASN A 21 13.22 13.62 35.37
C ASN A 21 12.19 14.49 34.63
N LYS A 22 11.27 15.10 35.35
CA LYS A 22 10.09 15.81 34.82
C LYS A 22 10.39 17.06 33.99
N ASN A 23 11.62 17.37 33.65
CA ASN A 23 12.05 18.61 33.06
C ASN A 23 13.03 18.47 31.87
N GLU A 24 13.24 17.31 31.28
CA GLU A 24 14.00 17.27 30.04
C GLU A 24 13.09 17.71 28.90
N PRO A 25 13.47 18.73 28.11
CA PRO A 25 12.71 19.13 26.95
C PRO A 25 12.62 17.96 25.98
N SER A 26 11.42 17.59 25.59
CA SER A 26 11.18 16.56 24.58
C SER A 26 10.74 17.22 23.27
N ILE A 27 11.27 16.72 22.18
CA ILE A 27 10.80 17.04 20.84
C ILE A 27 9.54 16.20 20.61
N GLU A 28 8.40 16.85 20.38
CA GLU A 28 7.16 16.15 20.04
C GLU A 28 7.02 16.04 18.53
N ILE A 29 6.83 14.82 18.03
CA ILE A 29 6.55 14.49 16.63
C ILE A 29 5.15 13.89 16.59
N ASN A 30 4.21 14.60 15.96
CA ASN A 30 2.82 14.19 15.86
C ASN A 30 2.40 14.23 14.38
N ILE A 31 2.27 13.05 13.76
CA ILE A 31 1.98 12.90 12.34
C ILE A 31 0.72 12.04 12.18
N SER A 32 -0.24 12.53 11.39
CA SER A 32 -1.49 11.82 11.08
C SER A 32 -1.82 11.76 9.58
N ASP A 33 -1.30 12.66 8.76
CA ASP A 33 -1.74 12.81 7.38
C ASP A 33 -0.96 11.93 6.39
N ASN A 34 0.29 11.66 6.66
CA ASN A 34 1.13 10.83 5.79
C ASN A 34 1.73 9.68 6.62
N VAL A 35 0.86 8.76 7.01
CA VAL A 35 1.24 7.58 7.79
C VAL A 35 0.87 6.33 7.01
N LYS A 36 1.89 5.52 6.67
CA LYS A 36 1.74 4.20 6.07
C LYS A 36 1.86 3.13 7.15
N TRP A 37 1.05 2.09 7.03
CA TRP A 37 1.05 0.94 7.93
C TRP A 37 1.08 -0.34 7.12
N ALA A 38 1.95 -1.26 7.51
CA ALA A 38 1.98 -2.62 6.98
C ALA A 38 1.95 -3.62 8.13
N ASP A 39 1.04 -4.56 8.09
CA ASP A 39 0.87 -5.63 9.06
C ASP A 39 0.89 -6.99 8.37
N ASN A 40 1.93 -7.76 8.67
CA ASN A 40 2.09 -9.13 8.19
C ASN A 40 2.37 -10.09 9.35
N CYS A 41 1.83 -9.77 10.54
CA CYS A 41 2.08 -10.53 11.75
C CYS A 41 1.58 -11.97 11.67
N GLU A 42 0.42 -12.20 11.08
CA GLU A 42 -0.17 -13.54 10.98
C GLU A 42 0.65 -14.49 10.08
N GLN A 43 1.27 -13.99 9.01
CA GLN A 43 1.99 -14.80 8.03
C GLN A 43 3.49 -14.81 8.24
N LYS A 44 4.08 -13.65 8.58
CA LYS A 44 5.54 -13.46 8.62
C LYS A 44 6.05 -12.87 9.93
N GLY A 45 5.16 -12.48 10.83
CA GLY A 45 5.51 -12.03 12.18
C GLY A 45 6.08 -10.62 12.26
N TRP A 46 5.83 -9.74 11.28
CA TRP A 46 6.33 -8.38 11.29
C TRP A 46 5.24 -7.33 11.07
N TRP A 47 5.46 -6.15 11.60
CA TRP A 47 4.72 -4.95 11.29
C TRP A 47 5.68 -3.78 11.05
N GLN A 48 5.23 -2.79 10.30
CA GLN A 48 5.96 -1.54 10.06
C GLN A 48 5.02 -0.35 10.02
N ILE A 49 5.44 0.77 10.62
CA ILE A 49 4.82 2.07 10.48
C ILE A 49 5.84 3.06 9.92
N GLN A 50 5.44 3.83 8.94
CA GLN A 50 6.20 4.92 8.35
C GLN A 50 5.35 6.18 8.40
N ALA A 51 5.92 7.30 8.85
CA ALA A 51 5.23 8.57 8.94
C ALA A 51 6.16 9.69 8.50
N MET A 52 5.65 10.66 7.75
CA MET A 52 6.45 11.76 7.25
C MET A 52 5.65 13.06 7.26
N ASP A 53 6.28 14.12 7.76
CA ASP A 53 5.85 15.50 7.58
C ASP A 53 6.97 16.34 6.92
N SER A 54 6.84 17.66 6.90
CA SER A 54 7.88 18.55 6.34
C SER A 54 9.18 18.59 7.14
N THR A 55 9.20 18.05 8.36
CA THR A 55 10.31 18.15 9.31
C THR A 55 10.94 16.81 9.60
N TYR A 56 10.11 15.77 9.75
CA TYR A 56 10.56 14.45 10.19
C TYR A 56 10.03 13.33 9.29
N TYR A 57 10.89 12.35 9.04
CA TYR A 57 10.50 11.03 8.58
C TYR A 57 10.77 10.04 9.71
N VAL A 58 9.77 9.27 10.08
CA VAL A 58 9.84 8.27 11.17
C VAL A 58 9.49 6.91 10.59
N THR A 59 10.32 5.92 10.83
CA THR A 59 9.98 4.52 10.58
C THR A 59 10.24 3.69 11.83
N LEU A 60 9.33 2.76 12.12
CA LEU A 60 9.43 1.79 13.19
C LEU A 60 8.98 0.43 12.66
N SER A 61 9.71 -0.61 13.00
CA SER A 61 9.39 -2.00 12.67
C SER A 61 9.82 -2.91 13.82
N ASN A 62 9.14 -4.03 14.03
CA ASN A 62 9.59 -5.02 15.02
C ASN A 62 10.71 -5.90 14.45
N SER A 63 11.58 -6.43 15.34
CA SER A 63 12.67 -7.35 15.01
C SER A 63 12.29 -8.83 15.19
N ASP A 64 11.42 -9.12 16.13
CA ASP A 64 11.02 -10.49 16.48
C ASP A 64 9.68 -10.85 15.82
N SER A 65 9.48 -12.15 15.56
CA SER A 65 8.22 -12.65 15.04
C SER A 65 7.09 -12.51 16.04
N VAL A 66 6.05 -11.76 15.67
CA VAL A 66 4.84 -11.55 16.48
C VAL A 66 3.60 -11.97 15.72
N THR A 67 2.54 -12.37 16.41
CA THR A 67 1.27 -12.79 15.81
C THR A 67 0.24 -11.67 15.74
N THR A 68 0.53 -10.53 16.36
CA THR A 68 -0.27 -9.31 16.32
C THR A 68 0.64 -8.11 16.54
N ALA A 69 0.35 -7.03 15.86
CA ALA A 69 1.07 -5.78 16.04
C ALA A 69 0.69 -5.03 17.33
N ALA A 70 -0.47 -5.34 17.92
CA ALA A 70 -0.90 -4.70 19.16
C ALA A 70 0.03 -5.04 20.32
N GLY A 71 0.61 -4.03 20.97
CA GLY A 71 1.54 -4.25 22.10
C GLY A 71 2.49 -3.08 22.34
N THR A 72 3.36 -3.28 23.32
CA THR A 72 4.44 -2.32 23.64
C THR A 72 5.78 -2.95 23.28
N TYR A 73 6.59 -2.22 22.54
CA TYR A 73 7.89 -2.61 22.00
C TYR A 73 8.97 -1.66 22.52
N THR A 74 9.98 -2.21 23.17
CA THR A 74 11.18 -1.45 23.55
C THR A 74 12.12 -1.32 22.35
N VAL A 75 13.13 -0.46 22.43
CA VAL A 75 14.16 -0.36 21.38
C VAL A 75 14.80 -1.71 21.05
N ALA A 76 14.92 -2.62 22.03
CA ALA A 76 15.47 -3.96 21.80
C ALA A 76 14.55 -4.88 20.97
N ASP A 77 13.24 -4.60 20.97
CA ASP A 77 12.23 -5.34 20.20
C ASP A 77 12.07 -4.78 18.79
N LEU A 78 12.67 -3.64 18.49
CA LEU A 78 12.61 -2.99 17.18
C LEU A 78 13.78 -3.42 16.28
N ASP A 79 13.50 -3.47 14.99
CA ASP A 79 14.54 -3.67 13.98
C ASP A 79 15.36 -2.39 13.81
N ALA A 80 16.65 -2.45 14.16
CA ALA A 80 17.53 -1.28 14.17
C ALA A 80 17.80 -0.71 12.76
N GLU A 81 17.65 -1.50 11.71
CA GLU A 81 17.80 -1.05 10.32
C GLU A 81 16.55 -0.28 9.86
N TYR A 82 15.38 -0.69 10.34
CA TYR A 82 14.08 -0.13 9.93
C TYR A 82 13.40 0.70 11.01
N SER A 83 14.13 1.12 12.06
CA SER A 83 13.56 1.93 13.16
C SER A 83 14.45 3.12 13.50
N PHE A 84 14.09 4.29 12.98
CA PHE A 84 14.83 5.53 13.15
C PHE A 84 13.93 6.76 12.97
N ILE A 85 14.46 7.92 13.30
CA ILE A 85 13.91 9.24 13.00
C ILE A 85 14.90 9.96 12.09
N GLU A 86 14.43 10.56 11.01
CA GLU A 86 15.24 11.38 10.11
C GLU A 86 14.74 12.83 10.12
N VAL A 87 15.63 13.78 10.20
CA VAL A 87 15.33 15.20 10.00
C VAL A 87 15.39 15.49 8.51
N VAL A 88 14.25 15.74 7.87
CA VAL A 88 14.10 15.83 6.42
C VAL A 88 15.00 16.91 5.80
N GLU A 89 15.07 18.10 6.41
CA GLU A 89 15.87 19.23 5.87
C GLU A 89 17.38 18.93 5.80
N THR A 90 17.89 18.15 6.75
CA THR A 90 19.34 17.89 6.89
C THR A 90 19.73 16.46 6.56
N GLU A 91 18.76 15.61 6.20
CA GLU A 91 18.95 14.17 5.98
C GLU A 91 19.69 13.48 7.15
N THR A 92 19.50 14.02 8.37
CA THR A 92 20.18 13.52 9.57
C THR A 92 19.38 12.40 10.18
N VAL A 93 19.95 11.19 10.20
CA VAL A 93 19.35 10.01 10.81
C VAL A 93 19.68 9.96 12.31
N ILE A 94 18.64 9.83 13.11
CA ILE A 94 18.68 9.70 14.56
C ILE A 94 18.35 8.25 14.92
N THR A 95 19.35 7.53 15.38
CA THR A 95 19.19 6.16 15.87
C THR A 95 18.53 6.15 17.25
N LEU A 96 17.54 5.29 17.46
CA LEU A 96 16.88 5.10 18.75
C LEU A 96 17.78 4.29 19.68
N VAL A 97 18.05 4.78 20.89
CA VAL A 97 18.98 4.14 21.86
C VAL A 97 18.26 3.59 23.07
N GLU A 98 17.16 4.23 23.49
CA GLU A 98 16.37 3.86 24.66
C GLU A 98 14.94 4.32 24.46
N GLY A 99 13.98 3.59 25.03
CA GLY A 99 12.58 3.95 24.99
C GLY A 99 11.69 2.83 24.53
N GLU A 100 10.43 3.18 24.30
CA GLU A 100 9.40 2.22 23.90
C GLU A 100 8.30 2.90 23.07
N VAL A 101 7.58 2.09 22.29
CA VAL A 101 6.38 2.47 21.55
C VAL A 101 5.26 1.48 21.85
N THR A 102 4.05 1.99 22.00
CA THR A 102 2.83 1.18 22.11
C THR A 102 2.03 1.31 20.82
N ILE A 103 1.74 0.17 20.19
CA ILE A 103 0.88 0.07 19.00
C ILE A 103 -0.52 -0.29 19.46
N THR A 104 -1.49 0.53 19.08
CA THR A 104 -2.90 0.35 19.43
C THR A 104 -3.76 0.37 18.17
N PRO A 105 -4.26 -0.78 17.70
CA PRO A 105 -5.27 -0.84 16.65
C PRO A 105 -6.62 -0.29 17.15
N GLY A 106 -7.24 0.57 16.34
CA GLY A 106 -8.60 1.03 16.58
C GLY A 106 -9.65 0.09 15.98
N ASN A 107 -10.89 0.18 16.48
CA ASN A 107 -12.02 -0.62 15.97
C ASN A 107 -12.47 -0.19 14.57
N ASP A 108 -12.06 0.97 14.14
CA ASP A 108 -12.32 1.58 12.84
C ASP A 108 -11.22 1.28 11.80
N GLY A 109 -10.26 0.44 12.14
CA GLY A 109 -9.08 0.16 11.31
C GLY A 109 -7.95 1.18 11.46
N SER A 110 -8.12 2.20 12.31
CA SER A 110 -7.01 3.11 12.63
C SER A 110 -5.90 2.39 13.39
N ILE A 111 -4.67 2.88 13.25
CA ILE A 111 -3.53 2.43 14.03
C ILE A 111 -2.90 3.64 14.70
N LYS A 112 -2.66 3.53 15.99
CA LYS A 112 -1.94 4.55 16.75
C LYS A 112 -0.65 3.98 17.32
N ALA A 113 0.48 4.65 17.06
CA ALA A 113 1.75 4.36 17.67
C ALA A 113 2.13 5.54 18.58
N GLU A 114 2.19 5.31 19.88
CA GLU A 114 2.61 6.31 20.87
C GLU A 114 3.86 5.84 21.59
N GLY A 115 4.91 6.67 21.58
CA GLY A 115 6.17 6.29 22.15
C GLY A 115 7.00 7.45 22.69
N LYS A 116 8.01 7.10 23.46
CA LYS A 116 9.02 8.04 23.93
C LYS A 116 10.38 7.38 23.78
N PHE A 117 11.26 8.03 23.03
CA PHE A 117 12.58 7.52 22.73
C PHE A 117 13.67 8.54 23.05
N LYS A 118 14.84 8.05 23.40
CA LYS A 118 16.07 8.82 23.41
C LYS A 118 16.85 8.51 22.12
N GLY A 119 17.25 9.56 21.41
CA GLY A 119 18.11 9.46 20.25
C GLY A 119 19.59 9.42 20.58
N ASN A 120 20.42 8.99 19.61
CA ASN A 120 21.87 9.03 19.71
C ASN A 120 22.44 10.46 19.76
N ASP A 121 21.64 11.47 19.46
CA ASP A 121 21.91 12.90 19.60
C ASP A 121 21.65 13.43 21.01
N ASN A 122 21.28 12.56 21.96
CA ASN A 122 20.88 12.82 23.34
C ASN A 122 19.55 13.57 23.53
N ASN A 123 18.80 13.84 22.47
CA ASN A 123 17.46 14.39 22.60
C ASN A 123 16.44 13.30 22.93
N THR A 124 15.34 13.73 23.57
CA THR A 124 14.18 12.88 23.83
C THR A 124 13.07 13.22 22.84
N TYR A 125 12.53 12.19 22.18
CA TYR A 125 11.48 12.28 21.19
C TYR A 125 10.21 11.65 21.73
N LYS A 126 9.11 12.39 21.68
CA LYS A 126 7.77 11.88 21.94
C LYS A 126 7.09 11.71 20.59
N LEU A 127 6.76 10.46 20.25
CA LEU A 127 6.12 10.12 18.98
C LEU A 127 4.62 9.90 19.20
N ILE A 128 3.81 10.48 18.32
CA ILE A 128 2.38 10.20 18.18
C ILE A 128 2.13 10.07 16.69
N LEU A 129 2.07 8.82 16.19
CA LEU A 129 1.81 8.51 14.80
C LEU A 129 0.42 7.89 14.72
N THR A 130 -0.45 8.45 13.90
CA THR A 130 -1.82 7.97 13.77
C THR A 130 -2.12 7.68 12.30
N LYS A 131 -2.24 6.40 11.94
CA LYS A 131 -2.80 5.99 10.67
C LYS A 131 -4.32 6.01 10.81
N VAL A 132 -4.96 6.88 10.05
CA VAL A 132 -6.41 6.87 9.88
C VAL A 132 -6.71 6.11 8.59
N PRO A 133 -7.65 5.16 8.59
CA PRO A 133 -8.04 4.50 7.36
C PRO A 133 -8.52 5.54 6.35
N GLY A 134 -7.93 5.56 5.19
CA GLY A 134 -8.40 6.34 4.06
C GLY A 134 -9.48 5.57 3.30
N ALA A 135 -10.11 6.23 2.35
CA ALA A 135 -11.00 5.56 1.42
C ALA A 135 -10.18 4.79 0.38
N LEU A 136 -10.62 3.58 0.04
CA LEU A 136 -10.12 2.89 -1.15
C LEU A 136 -10.49 3.71 -2.39
N PRO A 137 -9.68 3.63 -3.46
CA PRO A 137 -10.04 4.25 -4.73
C PRO A 137 -11.40 3.77 -5.22
N THR A 138 -12.17 4.66 -5.81
CA THR A 138 -13.51 4.36 -6.35
C THR A 138 -13.56 4.47 -7.87
N VAL A 139 -12.41 4.73 -8.49
CA VAL A 139 -12.26 4.86 -9.94
C VAL A 139 -12.75 3.61 -10.66
N SER A 140 -13.53 3.81 -11.72
CA SER A 140 -13.88 2.79 -12.70
C SER A 140 -13.30 3.16 -14.06
N PHE A 141 -13.12 2.18 -14.94
CA PHE A 141 -12.36 2.37 -16.17
C PHE A 141 -13.17 2.06 -17.39
N GLN A 142 -12.94 2.85 -18.44
CA GLN A 142 -13.34 2.56 -19.80
C GLN A 142 -12.08 2.51 -20.68
N PHE A 143 -12.14 1.80 -21.77
CA PHE A 143 -11.04 1.67 -22.71
C PHE A 143 -11.46 2.12 -24.10
N ASP A 144 -10.63 2.97 -24.72
CA ASP A 144 -10.72 3.29 -26.13
C ASP A 144 -9.53 2.66 -26.86
N VAL A 145 -9.80 1.68 -27.71
CA VAL A 145 -8.78 0.96 -28.49
C VAL A 145 -8.87 1.43 -29.95
N ASN A 146 -7.84 2.10 -30.40
CA ASN A 146 -7.79 2.71 -31.72
C ASN A 146 -6.43 2.49 -32.42
N GLU A 147 -6.15 3.20 -33.50
CA GLU A 147 -4.92 3.08 -34.31
C GLU A 147 -3.68 3.58 -33.56
N ASP A 148 -3.84 4.43 -32.54
CA ASP A 148 -2.75 5.01 -31.76
C ASP A 148 -2.36 4.14 -30.56
N GLY A 149 -3.31 3.37 -29.98
CA GLY A 149 -3.06 2.59 -28.78
C GLY A 149 -4.32 2.18 -28.04
N ILE A 150 -4.15 1.95 -26.75
CA ILE A 150 -5.21 1.70 -25.77
C ILE A 150 -5.25 2.88 -24.81
N THR A 151 -6.30 3.68 -24.89
CA THR A 151 -6.50 4.79 -23.94
C THR A 151 -7.36 4.31 -22.79
N VAL A 152 -6.85 4.47 -21.57
CA VAL A 152 -7.57 4.25 -20.32
C VAL A 152 -8.25 5.54 -19.92
N LEU A 153 -9.57 5.46 -19.69
CA LEU A 153 -10.44 6.58 -19.33
C LEU A 153 -10.97 6.34 -17.90
N PRO A 154 -10.31 6.87 -16.86
CA PRO A 154 -10.79 6.74 -15.50
C PRO A 154 -12.02 7.62 -15.26
N SER A 155 -12.92 7.18 -14.37
CA SER A 155 -14.17 7.92 -14.06
C SER A 155 -13.98 9.11 -13.12
N ASN A 156 -12.83 9.19 -12.44
CA ASN A 156 -12.44 10.26 -11.53
C ASN A 156 -10.91 10.36 -11.45
N ASP A 157 -10.40 11.28 -10.62
CA ASP A 157 -8.97 11.54 -10.45
C ASP A 157 -8.31 10.67 -9.36
N ASP A 158 -8.96 9.59 -8.89
CA ASP A 158 -8.34 8.65 -7.97
C ASP A 158 -7.12 8.01 -8.64
N PRO A 159 -6.02 7.75 -7.91
CA PRO A 159 -4.85 7.10 -8.46
C PRO A 159 -5.17 5.67 -8.91
N TRP A 160 -4.49 5.21 -9.95
CA TRP A 160 -4.65 3.89 -10.50
C TRP A 160 -3.31 3.33 -11.02
N ASP A 161 -3.23 2.02 -11.11
CA ASP A 161 -2.06 1.28 -11.56
C ASP A 161 -2.46 0.24 -12.62
N TYR A 162 -1.48 -0.39 -13.26
CA TYR A 162 -1.73 -1.32 -14.34
C TYR A 162 -0.76 -2.50 -14.37
N TYR A 163 -1.18 -3.53 -15.09
CA TYR A 163 -0.34 -4.67 -15.48
C TYR A 163 -0.74 -5.16 -16.87
N ILE A 164 0.24 -5.54 -17.70
CA ILE A 164 0.01 -6.18 -18.99
C ILE A 164 0.45 -7.63 -18.88
N ALA A 165 -0.48 -8.56 -19.14
CA ALA A 165 -0.27 -10.00 -19.09
C ALA A 165 -0.49 -10.63 -20.46
N ASP A 166 0.31 -11.62 -20.84
CA ASP A 166 -0.05 -12.54 -21.92
C ASP A 166 -1.22 -13.46 -21.50
N ALA A 167 -1.84 -14.13 -22.48
CA ALA A 167 -3.02 -14.96 -22.24
C ALA A 167 -2.74 -16.11 -21.26
N ASP A 168 -1.55 -16.70 -21.29
CA ASP A 168 -1.19 -17.82 -20.40
C ASP A 168 -1.03 -17.33 -18.98
N THR A 169 -0.35 -16.19 -18.79
CA THR A 169 -0.21 -15.53 -17.47
C THR A 169 -1.58 -15.12 -16.93
N TYR A 170 -2.44 -14.51 -17.76
CA TYR A 170 -3.79 -14.12 -17.35
C TYR A 170 -4.63 -15.33 -16.91
N ALA A 171 -4.55 -16.45 -17.65
CA ALA A 171 -5.23 -17.69 -17.29
C ALA A 171 -4.71 -18.31 -15.96
N THR A 172 -3.41 -18.20 -15.67
CA THR A 172 -2.84 -18.70 -14.41
C THR A 172 -3.27 -17.87 -13.18
N LEU A 173 -3.76 -16.66 -13.40
CA LEU A 173 -4.28 -15.74 -12.40
C LEU A 173 -5.81 -15.71 -12.41
N ASP A 174 -6.46 -16.84 -12.69
CA ASP A 174 -7.89 -17.11 -12.65
C ASP A 174 -8.74 -16.24 -13.60
N GLU A 175 -8.13 -15.52 -14.55
CA GLU A 175 -8.80 -14.57 -15.47
C GLU A 175 -9.60 -13.48 -14.72
N ASP A 176 -9.18 -13.15 -13.49
CA ASP A 176 -9.88 -12.25 -12.57
C ASP A 176 -9.05 -10.97 -12.36
N ALA A 177 -9.55 -9.86 -12.88
CA ALA A 177 -8.85 -8.57 -12.79
C ALA A 177 -8.69 -8.10 -11.34
N ASP A 178 -9.68 -8.33 -10.46
CA ASP A 178 -9.60 -7.93 -9.05
C ASP A 178 -8.54 -8.77 -8.31
N TYR A 179 -8.49 -10.09 -8.58
CA TYR A 179 -7.46 -10.96 -8.02
C TYR A 179 -6.05 -10.56 -8.47
N ILE A 180 -5.89 -10.24 -9.77
CA ILE A 180 -4.60 -9.78 -10.32
C ILE A 180 -4.18 -8.47 -9.67
N ALA A 181 -5.11 -7.53 -9.51
CA ALA A 181 -4.86 -6.25 -8.85
C ALA A 181 -4.37 -6.44 -7.39
N GLU A 182 -5.06 -7.28 -6.61
CA GLU A 182 -4.65 -7.61 -5.24
C GLU A 182 -3.26 -8.28 -5.20
N TYR A 183 -3.00 -9.22 -6.10
CA TYR A 183 -1.71 -9.89 -6.21
C TYR A 183 -0.58 -8.91 -6.53
N MET A 184 -0.77 -8.05 -7.52
CA MET A 184 0.23 -7.06 -7.93
C MET A 184 0.46 -6.02 -6.84
N TYR A 185 -0.62 -5.52 -6.23
CA TYR A 185 -0.52 -4.59 -5.11
C TYR A 185 0.21 -5.19 -3.90
N SER A 186 -0.06 -6.46 -3.56
CA SER A 186 0.64 -7.15 -2.46
C SER A 186 2.14 -7.26 -2.70
N LYS A 187 2.57 -7.22 -3.96
CA LYS A 187 3.97 -7.37 -4.37
C LYS A 187 4.70 -6.05 -4.55
N TYR A 188 4.03 -5.03 -5.05
CA TYR A 188 4.64 -3.76 -5.46
C TYR A 188 4.06 -2.53 -4.75
N GLY A 189 2.92 -2.66 -4.07
CA GLY A 189 2.21 -1.55 -3.43
C GLY A 189 1.58 -0.60 -4.44
N ASP A 190 1.56 0.68 -4.11
CA ASP A 190 1.03 1.78 -4.94
C ASP A 190 2.15 2.56 -5.69
N THR A 191 3.30 1.95 -5.88
CA THR A 191 4.55 2.62 -6.31
C THR A 191 4.46 3.22 -7.72
N TYR A 192 3.61 2.66 -8.57
CA TYR A 192 3.47 3.05 -9.98
C TYR A 192 2.11 3.69 -10.29
N ALA A 193 1.37 4.08 -9.25
CA ALA A 193 0.04 4.62 -9.45
C ALA A 193 0.08 5.95 -10.24
N GLU A 194 -0.70 6.00 -11.31
CA GLU A 194 -0.91 7.15 -12.17
C GLU A 194 -2.23 7.85 -11.80
N ALA A 195 -2.51 8.99 -12.39
CA ALA A 195 -3.78 9.69 -12.24
C ALA A 195 -4.22 10.28 -13.58
N GLY A 196 -5.53 10.26 -13.84
CA GLY A 196 -6.10 10.77 -15.07
C GLY A 196 -6.01 9.81 -16.25
N GLU A 197 -6.32 10.33 -17.43
CA GLU A 197 -6.29 9.58 -18.69
C GLU A 197 -4.88 9.25 -19.13
N TYR A 198 -4.68 8.01 -19.63
CA TYR A 198 -3.39 7.57 -20.14
C TYR A 198 -3.55 6.70 -21.39
N THR A 199 -2.68 6.90 -22.39
CA THR A 199 -2.66 6.12 -23.63
C THR A 199 -1.42 5.24 -23.68
N PHE A 200 -1.63 3.93 -23.67
CA PHE A 200 -0.62 2.93 -23.99
C PHE A 200 -0.47 2.85 -25.51
N ALA A 201 0.50 3.57 -26.06
CA ALA A 201 0.73 3.61 -27.49
C ALA A 201 1.29 2.29 -28.02
N TRP A 202 0.86 1.85 -29.23
CA TRP A 202 1.33 0.59 -29.82
C TRP A 202 2.85 0.53 -30.04
N ASP A 203 3.46 1.68 -30.31
CA ASP A 203 4.90 1.88 -30.51
C ASP A 203 5.58 2.61 -29.33
N GLY A 204 4.86 2.74 -28.19
CA GLY A 204 5.36 3.33 -26.95
C GLY A 204 6.38 2.46 -26.26
N GLU A 205 6.64 2.77 -24.99
CA GLU A 205 7.61 2.00 -24.19
C GLU A 205 6.96 0.77 -23.55
N GLU A 206 5.71 0.88 -23.07
CA GLU A 206 5.07 -0.14 -22.25
C GLU A 206 4.64 -1.36 -23.06
N ILE A 207 3.81 -1.17 -24.13
CA ILE A 207 3.29 -2.31 -24.89
C ILE A 207 4.42 -3.14 -25.49
N PRO A 208 5.42 -2.60 -26.21
CA PRO A 208 6.53 -3.39 -26.71
C PRO A 208 7.40 -4.03 -25.62
N TYR A 209 7.49 -3.42 -24.43
CA TYR A 209 8.23 -3.98 -23.30
C TYR A 209 7.57 -5.23 -22.73
N TYR A 210 6.24 -5.20 -22.56
CA TYR A 210 5.48 -6.33 -22.01
C TYR A 210 5.04 -7.36 -23.06
N CYS A 211 4.93 -6.96 -24.34
CA CYS A 211 4.46 -7.80 -25.42
C CYS A 211 5.61 -8.20 -26.36
N GLU A 212 6.49 -9.08 -25.90
CA GLU A 212 7.69 -9.48 -26.65
C GLU A 212 7.39 -10.33 -27.89
N VAL A 213 6.27 -11.03 -27.91
CA VAL A 213 5.88 -11.96 -28.97
C VAL A 213 4.48 -11.63 -29.51
N THR A 214 4.23 -12.03 -30.75
CA THR A 214 2.88 -11.95 -31.32
C THR A 214 1.93 -12.83 -30.52
N GLY A 215 0.81 -12.27 -30.06
CA GLY A 215 -0.14 -13.01 -29.25
C GLY A 215 -1.30 -12.17 -28.72
N GLU A 216 -2.08 -12.81 -27.88
CA GLU A 216 -3.18 -12.23 -27.14
C GLU A 216 -2.68 -11.75 -25.78
N TYR A 217 -3.05 -10.53 -25.43
CA TYR A 217 -2.66 -9.87 -24.19
C TYR A 217 -3.86 -9.22 -23.50
N TYR A 218 -3.68 -8.91 -22.23
CA TYR A 218 -4.64 -8.25 -21.37
C TYR A 218 -3.97 -7.07 -20.67
N LEU A 219 -4.51 -5.86 -20.87
CA LEU A 219 -4.22 -4.70 -20.03
C LEU A 219 -5.20 -4.74 -18.86
N ILE A 220 -4.68 -4.93 -17.66
CA ILE A 220 -5.41 -4.91 -16.40
C ILE A 220 -5.10 -3.59 -15.72
N VAL A 221 -6.14 -2.87 -15.26
CA VAL A 221 -6.01 -1.61 -14.54
C VAL A 221 -6.85 -1.67 -13.26
N TRP A 222 -6.40 -1.01 -12.21
CA TRP A 222 -7.13 -0.98 -10.94
C TRP A 222 -6.86 0.33 -10.20
N GLY A 223 -7.83 0.80 -9.41
CA GLY A 223 -7.57 1.87 -8.45
C GLY A 223 -6.54 1.44 -7.42
N ALA A 224 -5.55 2.28 -7.13
CA ALA A 224 -4.50 1.98 -6.14
C ALA A 224 -4.12 3.22 -5.35
N ASN A 225 -4.08 3.10 -4.04
CA ASN A 225 -3.52 4.11 -3.16
C ASN A 225 -2.90 3.44 -1.92
N ALA A 226 -2.40 4.22 -0.98
CA ALA A 226 -1.78 3.70 0.24
C ALA A 226 -2.72 2.87 1.13
N GLU A 227 -4.03 2.90 0.89
CA GLU A 227 -5.04 2.14 1.64
C GLU A 227 -5.33 0.76 1.03
N GLY A 228 -5.04 0.59 -0.24
CA GLY A 228 -5.26 -0.67 -0.93
C GLY A 228 -5.71 -0.51 -2.37
N VAL A 229 -6.38 -1.55 -2.83
CA VAL A 229 -6.86 -1.73 -4.19
C VAL A 229 -8.33 -1.35 -4.28
N GLY A 230 -8.66 -0.55 -5.29
CA GLY A 230 -10.03 -0.24 -5.70
C GLY A 230 -10.53 -1.21 -6.77
N PRO A 231 -11.64 -0.86 -7.46
CA PRO A 231 -12.16 -1.67 -8.55
C PRO A 231 -11.12 -1.86 -9.66
N ALA A 232 -11.10 -3.08 -10.25
CA ALA A 232 -10.25 -3.40 -11.39
C ALA A 232 -11.07 -3.61 -12.67
N ALA A 233 -10.40 -3.48 -13.80
CA ALA A 233 -10.95 -3.76 -15.11
C ALA A 233 -9.87 -4.31 -16.05
N SER A 234 -10.25 -5.06 -17.07
CA SER A 234 -9.32 -5.54 -18.07
C SER A 234 -9.78 -5.25 -19.50
N CYS A 235 -8.80 -5.04 -20.38
CA CYS A 235 -8.98 -4.88 -21.80
C CYS A 235 -8.14 -5.91 -22.54
N LYS A 236 -8.79 -6.79 -23.29
CA LYS A 236 -8.12 -7.76 -24.15
C LYS A 236 -7.72 -7.13 -25.48
N PHE A 237 -6.50 -7.42 -25.94
CA PHE A 237 -6.02 -6.99 -27.25
C PHE A 237 -5.10 -8.03 -27.90
N ASP A 238 -5.00 -7.98 -29.23
CA ASP A 238 -4.04 -8.77 -29.99
C ASP A 238 -2.85 -7.88 -30.36
N TYR A 239 -1.65 -8.35 -30.11
CA TYR A 239 -0.42 -7.66 -30.48
C TYR A 239 0.36 -8.46 -31.53
N GLU A 240 0.80 -7.78 -32.58
CA GLU A 240 1.70 -8.35 -33.58
C GLU A 240 3.11 -7.80 -33.36
N ALA A 241 3.99 -8.62 -32.78
CA ALA A 241 5.40 -8.28 -32.66
C ALA A 241 6.04 -8.24 -34.06
N ASN A 242 6.36 -7.05 -34.50
CA ASN A 242 7.14 -6.89 -35.73
C ASN A 242 8.62 -6.92 -35.38
N GLY A 243 9.39 -7.78 -36.06
CA GLY A 243 10.84 -7.80 -35.89
C GLY A 243 11.43 -6.41 -36.06
N ALA A 244 12.22 -5.98 -35.08
CA ALA A 244 12.98 -4.75 -34.94
C ALA A 244 12.51 -3.55 -35.82
N GLY A 245 11.59 -2.75 -35.30
CA GLY A 245 11.36 -1.38 -35.76
C GLY A 245 10.14 -1.12 -36.64
N ALA A 246 9.14 -2.00 -36.69
CA ALA A 246 7.87 -1.70 -37.38
C ALA A 246 6.73 -1.54 -36.34
N PRO A 247 5.81 -0.56 -36.54
CA PRO A 247 4.70 -0.37 -35.62
C PRO A 247 3.76 -1.60 -35.63
N ALA A 248 3.21 -1.92 -34.45
CA ALA A 248 2.21 -2.95 -34.28
C ALA A 248 1.00 -2.67 -35.19
N LYS A 249 0.46 -3.69 -35.86
CA LYS A 249 -0.81 -3.60 -36.56
C LYS A 249 -1.89 -4.25 -35.71
N VAL A 250 -2.89 -3.47 -35.32
CA VAL A 250 -4.10 -4.00 -34.69
C VAL A 250 -4.81 -4.94 -35.65
N ALA A 251 -4.84 -6.23 -35.34
CA ALA A 251 -5.63 -7.19 -36.10
C ALA A 251 -7.11 -7.00 -35.74
N SER A 252 -7.81 -6.32 -36.66
CA SER A 252 -9.27 -6.25 -36.85
C SER A 252 -10.17 -5.77 -35.70
N LYS A 253 -10.92 -4.73 -36.01
CA LYS A 253 -12.12 -4.24 -35.32
C LYS A 253 -13.12 -5.38 -35.00
N LYS A 254 -12.96 -6.02 -33.86
CA LYS A 254 -14.07 -6.72 -33.23
C LYS A 254 -14.62 -5.82 -32.14
N ASN A 255 -15.91 -5.50 -32.21
CA ASN A 255 -16.62 -4.72 -31.22
C ASN A 255 -16.35 -5.24 -29.79
N PHE A 256 -15.48 -4.56 -29.09
CA PHE A 256 -15.26 -4.81 -27.66
C PHE A 256 -16.51 -4.30 -26.93
N LYS A 257 -17.18 -5.19 -26.21
CA LYS A 257 -18.16 -4.78 -25.23
C LYS A 257 -17.37 -4.20 -24.06
N SER A 258 -17.55 -2.92 -23.79
CA SER A 258 -17.17 -2.30 -22.54
C SER A 258 -17.71 -3.19 -21.39
N MET A 259 -16.83 -3.86 -20.67
CA MET A 259 -17.19 -4.52 -19.43
C MET A 259 -17.12 -3.46 -18.35
N THR A 260 -18.27 -2.94 -17.97
CA THR A 260 -18.38 -2.10 -16.79
C THR A 260 -18.11 -2.99 -15.59
N ALA A 261 -17.06 -2.69 -14.83
CA ALA A 261 -16.79 -3.39 -13.57
C ALA A 261 -18.03 -3.28 -12.67
N VAL A 262 -18.61 -4.41 -12.31
CA VAL A 262 -19.63 -4.49 -11.27
C VAL A 262 -18.87 -4.57 -9.96
N PRO A 263 -19.12 -3.70 -8.97
CA PRO A 263 -18.43 -3.77 -7.68
C PRO A 263 -18.64 -5.15 -7.07
N SER A 264 -17.60 -5.96 -7.03
CA SER A 264 -17.63 -7.23 -6.32
C SER A 264 -17.41 -6.95 -4.84
N TYR A 265 -18.44 -7.12 -4.02
CA TYR A 265 -18.32 -7.14 -2.57
C TYR A 265 -17.35 -8.27 -2.18
N ILE A 266 -16.31 -7.90 -1.41
CA ILE A 266 -15.33 -8.83 -0.86
C ILE A 266 -16.07 -9.93 -0.10
N LYS A 267 -16.12 -11.14 -0.65
CA LYS A 267 -16.47 -12.34 0.09
C LYS A 267 -15.24 -12.79 0.87
N VAL A 268 -15.15 -12.37 2.12
CA VAL A 268 -14.22 -12.98 3.07
C VAL A 268 -14.54 -14.47 3.12
N ARG A 269 -13.68 -15.29 2.54
CA ARG A 269 -13.72 -16.74 2.73
C ARG A 269 -13.31 -17.01 4.18
N LYS A 270 -14.27 -17.61 4.93
CA LYS A 270 -14.04 -18.17 6.26
C LYS A 270 -13.18 -19.43 6.16
#